data_02e7924190f1a818aa26ac2642ff9258
#
_entry.id   02e7924190f1a818aa26ac2642ff9258
#
_cell.length_a   1.000
_cell.length_b   1.000
_cell.length_c   1.000
_cell.angle_alpha   90.00
_cell.angle_beta   90.00
_cell.angle_gamma   90.00
#
_symmetry.space_group_name_H-M   'P 1'
#
loop_
_entity.id
_entity.type
_entity.pdbx_description
1 polymer ?
#
loop_
_entity_poly.entity_id
_entity_poly.type
_entity_poly.pdbx_seq_one_letter_code
_entity_poly.pdbx_strand_id
1 'polypeptide(L)'
;MIVPKGKALVIGASNLDIKGHAYSYHVAKTSNPGMVRTTAGGVGRNIAENLARMSVDATLLSVIGDDLYGEQILDLTGSAGVDLSRILVSKNQRTGIFLAILNHYGDLESAIADLDIIKMLTPEYLNQNGDLFDSAKFVVVDADIPTPTLVYCFEQCRRRNLPICVEPISVAKAKQIVPFLNQITMVTPNREEAEVLVGFPLRSAADVKRAGAELLERGVKWVIITLGPEGVLIANREGDQDRIEFMSSISTVVTDTVGAGDALTSGTVCGLLGGLEFRQAVELGICCATLTLQTSLAVHPELSLERLEHLRN
;
A
#
# COMPACT_ATOMS: atom_id res chain seq x y z
N MET A 1 23.20 -10.29 1.92
CA MET A 1 21.82 -10.82 1.84
C MET A 1 21.01 -10.21 2.97
N ILE A 2 19.94 -9.52 2.63
CA ILE A 2 19.00 -8.91 3.59
C ILE A 2 18.22 -10.04 4.26
N VAL A 3 18.16 -10.04 5.60
CA VAL A 3 17.38 -11.00 6.38
C VAL A 3 16.43 -10.20 7.26
N PRO A 4 15.14 -10.04 6.85
CA PRO A 4 14.17 -9.32 7.66
C PRO A 4 13.99 -9.98 9.03
N LYS A 5 13.91 -9.16 10.08
CA LYS A 5 13.76 -9.65 11.45
C LYS A 5 12.51 -9.10 12.10
N GLY A 6 11.65 -10.00 12.52
CA GLY A 6 10.41 -9.65 13.21
C GLY A 6 9.20 -9.61 12.28
N LYS A 7 8.04 -9.45 12.91
CA LYS A 7 6.74 -9.55 12.28
C LYS A 7 6.25 -8.17 11.80
N ALA A 8 5.67 -8.13 10.59
CA ALA A 8 4.89 -7.01 10.10
C ALA A 8 3.40 -7.28 10.33
N LEU A 9 2.71 -6.34 10.98
CA LEU A 9 1.27 -6.33 11.08
C LEU A 9 0.70 -5.38 10.02
N VAL A 10 -0.06 -5.91 9.08
CA VAL A 10 -0.73 -5.13 8.05
C VAL A 10 -2.23 -5.09 8.34
N ILE A 11 -2.81 -3.89 8.34
CA ILE A 11 -4.23 -3.66 8.63
C ILE A 11 -4.82 -2.87 7.47
N GLY A 12 -5.76 -3.47 6.73
CA GLY A 12 -6.29 -2.79 5.55
C GLY A 12 -7.22 -3.63 4.70
N ALA A 13 -7.54 -3.11 3.51
CA ALA A 13 -8.50 -3.69 2.60
C ALA A 13 -7.98 -4.97 1.91
N SER A 14 -8.93 -5.88 1.70
CA SER A 14 -8.84 -7.01 0.78
C SER A 14 -10.10 -7.02 -0.09
N ASN A 15 -9.93 -7.03 -1.39
CA ASN A 15 -11.04 -7.00 -2.33
C ASN A 15 -10.71 -7.75 -3.62
N LEU A 16 -11.72 -7.98 -4.45
CA LEU A 16 -11.54 -8.43 -5.81
C LEU A 16 -11.54 -7.24 -6.76
N ASP A 17 -10.52 -7.13 -7.60
CA ASP A 17 -10.47 -6.18 -8.70
C ASP A 17 -11.03 -6.85 -9.95
N ILE A 18 -12.03 -6.24 -10.57
CA ILE A 18 -12.60 -6.65 -11.86
C ILE A 18 -12.32 -5.55 -12.87
N LYS A 19 -11.50 -5.86 -13.88
CA LYS A 19 -11.15 -4.93 -14.95
C LYS A 19 -11.79 -5.39 -16.26
N GLY A 20 -12.70 -4.58 -16.81
CA GLY A 20 -13.26 -4.76 -18.15
C GLY A 20 -12.52 -3.89 -19.15
N HIS A 21 -11.94 -4.47 -20.21
CA HIS A 21 -11.21 -3.78 -21.26
C HIS A 21 -11.93 -3.95 -22.58
N ALA A 22 -12.45 -2.86 -23.16
CA ALA A 22 -13.12 -2.88 -24.45
C ALA A 22 -12.10 -3.04 -25.59
N TYR A 23 -12.44 -3.87 -26.60
CA TYR A 23 -11.57 -4.05 -27.78
C TYR A 23 -11.58 -2.86 -28.74
N SER A 24 -12.60 -1.99 -28.64
CA SER A 24 -12.77 -0.81 -29.49
C SER A 24 -13.32 0.35 -28.68
N TYR A 25 -13.61 1.48 -29.34
CA TYR A 25 -14.24 2.62 -28.68
C TYR A 25 -15.52 2.21 -27.96
N HIS A 26 -15.62 2.64 -26.71
CA HIS A 26 -16.77 2.37 -25.86
C HIS A 26 -18.03 3.07 -26.40
N VAL A 27 -19.08 2.29 -26.59
CA VAL A 27 -20.39 2.77 -27.01
C VAL A 27 -21.31 2.70 -25.81
N ALA A 28 -21.80 3.86 -25.37
CA ALA A 28 -22.69 3.95 -24.22
C ALA A 28 -24.05 3.28 -24.51
N LYS A 29 -24.70 2.74 -23.46
CA LYS A 29 -26.03 2.15 -23.48
C LYS A 29 -26.18 0.85 -24.29
N THR A 30 -25.07 0.16 -24.56
CA THR A 30 -25.05 -1.16 -25.19
C THR A 30 -23.91 -2.01 -24.62
N SER A 31 -23.91 -3.32 -24.93
CA SER A 31 -22.76 -4.19 -24.61
C SER A 31 -21.62 -3.92 -25.57
N ASN A 32 -20.40 -3.82 -25.03
CA ASN A 32 -19.19 -3.64 -25.80
C ASN A 32 -18.38 -4.95 -25.75
N PRO A 33 -17.98 -5.51 -26.90
CA PRO A 33 -17.05 -6.64 -26.91
C PRO A 33 -15.74 -6.27 -26.23
N GLY A 34 -15.25 -7.16 -25.36
CA GLY A 34 -14.06 -6.88 -24.56
C GLY A 34 -13.57 -8.11 -23.81
N MET A 35 -12.57 -7.89 -22.98
CA MET A 35 -12.01 -8.88 -22.06
C MET A 35 -12.28 -8.44 -20.63
N VAL A 36 -12.64 -9.41 -19.77
CA VAL A 36 -12.75 -9.19 -18.32
C VAL A 36 -11.68 -9.99 -17.62
N ARG A 37 -10.98 -9.34 -16.71
CA ARG A 37 -9.99 -9.98 -15.82
C ARG A 37 -10.39 -9.73 -14.38
N THR A 38 -10.15 -10.74 -13.53
CA THR A 38 -10.30 -10.64 -12.08
C THR A 38 -8.95 -10.89 -11.42
N THR A 39 -8.61 -10.06 -10.44
CA THR A 39 -7.39 -10.21 -9.65
C THR A 39 -7.70 -9.92 -8.19
N ALA A 40 -6.99 -10.58 -7.27
CA ALA A 40 -7.02 -10.19 -5.88
C ALA A 40 -6.39 -8.80 -5.74
N GLY A 41 -7.09 -7.90 -5.05
CA GLY A 41 -6.73 -6.52 -4.82
C GLY A 41 -6.83 -6.15 -3.34
N GLY A 42 -6.80 -4.84 -3.07
CA GLY A 42 -6.76 -4.27 -1.74
C GLY A 42 -5.34 -3.92 -1.32
N VAL A 43 -5.12 -2.64 -0.94
CA VAL A 43 -3.80 -2.12 -0.60
C VAL A 43 -3.17 -2.89 0.56
N GLY A 44 -3.92 -3.11 1.65
CA GLY A 44 -3.43 -3.91 2.77
C GLY A 44 -3.04 -5.33 2.37
N ARG A 45 -3.87 -6.00 1.56
CA ARG A 45 -3.57 -7.35 1.06
C ARG A 45 -2.33 -7.35 0.14
N ASN A 46 -2.22 -6.40 -0.78
CA ASN A 46 -1.07 -6.31 -1.69
C ASN A 46 0.23 -6.14 -0.89
N ILE A 47 0.22 -5.26 0.12
CA ILE A 47 1.38 -5.02 0.99
C ILE A 47 1.75 -6.29 1.76
N ALA A 48 0.78 -6.97 2.37
CA ALA A 48 1.03 -8.19 3.12
C ALA A 48 1.62 -9.31 2.23
N GLU A 49 1.07 -9.49 1.03
CA GLU A 49 1.57 -10.47 0.06
C GLU A 49 2.99 -10.14 -0.40
N ASN A 50 3.27 -8.88 -0.76
CA ASN A 50 4.63 -8.46 -1.13
C ASN A 50 5.63 -8.75 0.01
N LEU A 51 5.27 -8.41 1.26
CA LEU A 51 6.12 -8.67 2.43
C LEU A 51 6.40 -10.16 2.63
N ALA A 52 5.36 -11.01 2.55
CA ALA A 52 5.52 -12.46 2.69
C ALA A 52 6.41 -13.06 1.59
N ARG A 53 6.24 -12.63 0.33
CA ARG A 53 7.11 -13.04 -0.79
C ARG A 53 8.57 -12.64 -0.60
N MET A 54 8.83 -11.57 0.15
CA MET A 54 10.17 -11.14 0.57
C MET A 54 10.62 -11.80 1.90
N SER A 55 9.96 -12.87 2.32
CA SER A 55 10.28 -13.63 3.55
C SER A 55 10.14 -12.83 4.85
N VAL A 56 9.30 -11.79 4.86
CA VAL A 56 8.85 -11.14 6.10
C VAL A 56 7.71 -11.95 6.71
N ASP A 57 7.75 -12.22 8.01
CA ASP A 57 6.61 -12.77 8.75
C ASP A 57 5.50 -11.71 8.79
N ALA A 58 4.51 -11.83 7.89
CA ALA A 58 3.45 -10.86 7.69
C ALA A 58 2.09 -11.43 8.13
N THR A 59 1.41 -10.73 9.04
CA THR A 59 0.02 -11.01 9.41
C THR A 59 -0.88 -9.94 8.82
N LEU A 60 -1.98 -10.34 8.20
CA LEU A 60 -2.99 -9.44 7.64
C LEU A 60 -4.25 -9.43 8.52
N LEU A 61 -4.58 -8.26 9.07
CA LEU A 61 -5.91 -7.97 9.60
C LEU A 61 -6.74 -7.28 8.52
N SER A 62 -7.71 -7.98 8.01
CA SER A 62 -8.61 -7.53 6.97
C SER A 62 -9.98 -8.15 7.14
N VAL A 63 -10.90 -7.86 6.22
CA VAL A 63 -12.25 -8.43 6.23
C VAL A 63 -12.65 -8.84 4.81
N ILE A 64 -13.27 -10.02 4.71
CA ILE A 64 -13.86 -10.57 3.48
C ILE A 64 -15.26 -11.10 3.76
N GLY A 65 -16.04 -11.33 2.71
CA GLY A 65 -17.31 -12.05 2.80
C GLY A 65 -17.12 -13.57 2.86
N ASP A 66 -18.12 -14.27 3.37
CA ASP A 66 -18.26 -15.74 3.28
C ASP A 66 -18.81 -16.08 1.87
N ASP A 67 -17.99 -15.85 0.84
CA ASP A 67 -18.35 -16.03 -0.57
C ASP A 67 -17.13 -16.48 -1.41
N LEU A 68 -17.38 -16.87 -2.67
CA LEU A 68 -16.34 -17.36 -3.58
C LEU A 68 -15.17 -16.38 -3.79
N TYR A 69 -15.44 -15.08 -3.73
CA TYR A 69 -14.39 -14.07 -3.88
C TYR A 69 -13.51 -14.00 -2.63
N GLY A 70 -14.12 -14.12 -1.45
CA GLY A 70 -13.39 -14.23 -0.19
C GLY A 70 -12.50 -15.47 -0.15
N GLU A 71 -13.03 -16.64 -0.54
CA GLU A 71 -12.26 -17.88 -0.64
C GLU A 71 -11.05 -17.71 -1.59
N GLN A 72 -11.28 -17.14 -2.78
CA GLN A 72 -10.20 -16.89 -3.75
C GLN A 72 -9.11 -15.96 -3.18
N ILE A 73 -9.48 -14.91 -2.46
CA ILE A 73 -8.53 -13.99 -1.82
C ILE A 73 -7.72 -14.71 -0.74
N LEU A 74 -8.38 -15.55 0.08
CA LEU A 74 -7.70 -16.34 1.12
C LEU A 74 -6.68 -17.29 0.51
N ASP A 75 -7.07 -18.03 -0.52
CA ASP A 75 -6.20 -19.04 -1.17
C ASP A 75 -4.97 -18.37 -1.79
N LEU A 76 -5.17 -17.29 -2.56
CA LEU A 76 -4.06 -16.58 -3.22
C LEU A 76 -3.11 -15.94 -2.21
N THR A 77 -3.66 -15.26 -1.20
CA THR A 77 -2.87 -14.52 -0.21
C THR A 77 -2.16 -15.50 0.76
N GLY A 78 -2.86 -16.55 1.19
CA GLY A 78 -2.28 -17.59 2.05
C GLY A 78 -1.19 -18.39 1.36
N SER A 79 -1.34 -18.70 0.06
CA SER A 79 -0.31 -19.41 -0.73
C SER A 79 1.00 -18.64 -0.84
N ALA A 80 0.97 -17.32 -0.70
CA ALA A 80 2.15 -16.47 -0.66
C ALA A 80 2.85 -16.46 0.72
N GLY A 81 2.25 -17.09 1.75
CA GLY A 81 2.82 -17.18 3.09
C GLY A 81 2.33 -16.13 4.08
N VAL A 82 1.28 -15.38 3.76
CA VAL A 82 0.66 -14.41 4.68
C VAL A 82 -0.11 -15.15 5.77
N ASP A 83 0.10 -14.77 7.04
CA ASP A 83 -0.72 -15.24 8.16
C ASP A 83 -2.11 -14.57 8.10
N LEU A 84 -3.12 -15.36 7.77
CA LEU A 84 -4.53 -14.97 7.66
C LEU A 84 -5.39 -15.46 8.83
N SER A 85 -4.77 -16.00 9.89
CA SER A 85 -5.47 -16.61 11.03
C SER A 85 -6.42 -15.66 11.75
N ARG A 86 -6.25 -14.36 11.53
CA ARG A 86 -7.03 -13.28 12.14
C ARG A 86 -7.78 -12.42 11.12
N ILE A 87 -8.08 -12.97 9.93
CA ILE A 87 -8.95 -12.27 8.98
C ILE A 87 -10.42 -12.41 9.42
N LEU A 88 -11.20 -11.33 9.29
CA LEU A 88 -12.62 -11.35 9.61
C LEU A 88 -13.42 -11.87 8.42
N VAL A 89 -14.14 -12.98 8.59
CA VAL A 89 -15.04 -13.51 7.57
C VAL A 89 -16.48 -13.13 7.93
N SER A 90 -17.10 -12.30 7.09
CA SER A 90 -18.47 -11.82 7.28
C SER A 90 -19.48 -12.74 6.60
N LYS A 91 -20.47 -13.20 7.37
CA LYS A 91 -21.63 -13.93 6.82
C LYS A 91 -22.73 -13.02 6.29
N ASN A 92 -22.66 -11.73 6.60
CA ASN A 92 -23.75 -10.77 6.33
C ASN A 92 -23.41 -9.75 5.24
N GLN A 93 -22.13 -9.64 4.86
CA GLN A 93 -21.66 -8.73 3.81
C GLN A 93 -20.82 -9.51 2.80
N ARG A 94 -20.86 -9.06 1.54
CA ARG A 94 -20.05 -9.64 0.46
C ARG A 94 -18.62 -9.12 0.52
N THR A 95 -17.69 -9.90 -0.01
CA THR A 95 -16.33 -9.45 -0.28
C THR A 95 -16.32 -8.18 -1.10
N GLY A 96 -15.47 -7.24 -0.74
CA GLY A 96 -15.33 -5.97 -1.45
C GLY A 96 -14.95 -6.16 -2.92
N ILE A 97 -15.49 -5.33 -3.79
CA ILE A 97 -15.22 -5.37 -5.23
C ILE A 97 -14.85 -3.97 -5.72
N PHE A 98 -13.77 -3.89 -6.48
CA PHE A 98 -13.43 -2.72 -7.29
C PHE A 98 -13.63 -3.08 -8.77
N LEU A 99 -14.64 -2.49 -9.40
CA LEU A 99 -14.97 -2.67 -10.81
C LEU A 99 -14.44 -1.50 -11.62
N ALA A 100 -13.51 -1.74 -12.55
CA ALA A 100 -12.96 -0.75 -13.45
C ALA A 100 -13.34 -1.06 -14.90
N ILE A 101 -13.77 -0.05 -15.64
CA ILE A 101 -13.96 -0.10 -17.08
C ILE A 101 -12.84 0.70 -17.73
N LEU A 102 -12.06 0.03 -18.57
CA LEU A 102 -10.95 0.61 -19.32
C LEU A 102 -11.36 0.79 -20.77
N ASN A 103 -10.95 1.90 -21.37
CA ASN A 103 -11.09 2.11 -22.81
C ASN A 103 -10.12 1.20 -23.61
N HIS A 104 -10.19 1.27 -24.93
CA HIS A 104 -9.35 0.45 -25.83
C HIS A 104 -7.84 0.82 -25.77
N TYR A 105 -7.48 1.95 -25.15
CA TYR A 105 -6.09 2.32 -24.88
C TYR A 105 -5.60 1.79 -23.52
N GLY A 106 -6.51 1.27 -22.67
CA GLY A 106 -6.20 0.82 -21.33
C GLY A 106 -6.37 1.90 -20.24
N ASP A 107 -6.86 3.09 -20.60
CA ASP A 107 -7.10 4.15 -19.62
C ASP A 107 -8.42 3.92 -18.87
N LEU A 108 -8.45 4.30 -17.61
CA LEU A 108 -9.64 4.21 -16.78
C LEU A 108 -10.73 5.16 -17.29
N GLU A 109 -11.86 4.62 -17.70
CA GLU A 109 -13.03 5.37 -18.15
C GLU A 109 -14.06 5.55 -17.04
N SER A 110 -14.27 4.52 -16.23
CA SER A 110 -15.19 4.54 -15.09
C SER A 110 -14.81 3.49 -14.07
N ALA A 111 -15.15 3.72 -12.80
CA ALA A 111 -15.00 2.72 -11.75
C ALA A 111 -16.14 2.77 -10.73
N ILE A 112 -16.43 1.62 -10.12
CA ILE A 112 -17.34 1.46 -8.98
C ILE A 112 -16.55 0.73 -7.89
N ALA A 113 -16.50 1.32 -6.70
CA ALA A 113 -15.88 0.72 -5.53
C ALA A 113 -16.96 0.34 -4.52
N ASP A 114 -17.27 -0.96 -4.41
CA ASP A 114 -18.13 -1.54 -3.38
C ASP A 114 -17.25 -2.16 -2.31
N LEU A 115 -16.75 -1.30 -1.41
CA LEU A 115 -15.74 -1.65 -0.39
C LEU A 115 -16.26 -1.45 1.04
N ASP A 116 -17.56 -1.27 1.23
CA ASP A 116 -18.17 -0.94 2.53
C ASP A 116 -17.94 -2.00 3.62
N ILE A 117 -17.63 -3.24 3.24
CA ILE A 117 -17.28 -4.32 4.17
C ILE A 117 -16.08 -3.94 5.08
N ILE A 118 -15.16 -3.08 4.62
CA ILE A 118 -14.01 -2.61 5.39
C ILE A 118 -14.42 -1.91 6.72
N LYS A 119 -15.64 -1.37 6.78
CA LYS A 119 -16.20 -0.73 7.98
C LYS A 119 -16.38 -1.70 9.15
N MET A 120 -16.32 -3.02 8.90
CA MET A 120 -16.35 -4.05 9.94
C MET A 120 -15.02 -4.17 10.70
N LEU A 121 -13.93 -3.61 10.19
CA LEU A 121 -12.69 -3.48 10.95
C LEU A 121 -12.85 -2.35 11.96
N THR A 122 -13.48 -2.65 13.07
CA THR A 122 -13.74 -1.70 14.16
C THR A 122 -12.62 -1.71 15.20
N PRO A 123 -12.50 -0.67 16.04
CA PRO A 123 -11.59 -0.67 17.19
C PRO A 123 -11.78 -1.89 18.11
N GLU A 124 -13.03 -2.34 18.30
CA GLU A 124 -13.37 -3.50 19.12
C GLU A 124 -12.79 -4.79 18.53
N TYR A 125 -12.89 -4.96 17.21
CA TYR A 125 -12.29 -6.11 16.52
C TYR A 125 -10.76 -6.12 16.63
N LEU A 126 -10.14 -4.96 16.46
CA LEU A 126 -8.69 -4.84 16.63
C LEU A 126 -8.28 -5.09 18.08
N ASN A 127 -9.09 -4.66 19.05
CA ASN A 127 -8.81 -4.91 20.47
C ASN A 127 -8.85 -6.40 20.83
N GLN A 128 -9.74 -7.17 20.22
CA GLN A 128 -9.78 -8.64 20.37
C GLN A 128 -8.51 -9.32 19.81
N ASN A 129 -7.79 -8.64 18.91
CA ASN A 129 -6.56 -9.10 18.29
C ASN A 129 -5.34 -8.26 18.73
N GLY A 130 -5.41 -7.67 19.93
CA GLY A 130 -4.39 -6.75 20.45
C GLY A 130 -3.01 -7.37 20.65
N ASP A 131 -2.94 -8.70 20.83
CA ASP A 131 -1.72 -9.51 20.90
C ASP A 131 -0.85 -9.41 19.63
N LEU A 132 -1.45 -9.11 18.47
CA LEU A 132 -0.70 -8.91 17.23
C LEU A 132 0.20 -7.67 17.30
N PHE A 133 -0.23 -6.61 17.99
CA PHE A 133 0.62 -5.43 18.20
C PHE A 133 1.79 -5.73 19.14
N ASP A 134 1.65 -6.67 20.08
CA ASP A 134 2.73 -7.04 21.01
C ASP A 134 3.85 -7.82 20.28
N SER A 135 3.49 -8.58 19.25
CA SER A 135 4.43 -9.37 18.44
C SER A 135 5.03 -8.60 17.25
N ALA A 136 4.39 -7.52 16.81
CA ALA A 136 4.82 -6.74 15.66
C ALA A 136 6.13 -5.97 15.92
N LYS A 137 6.90 -5.78 14.87
CA LYS A 137 8.04 -4.84 14.81
C LYS A 137 7.78 -3.65 13.92
N PHE A 138 6.82 -3.77 13.03
CA PHE A 138 6.36 -2.72 12.13
C PHE A 138 4.87 -2.88 11.85
N VAL A 139 4.13 -1.79 11.86
CA VAL A 139 2.69 -1.77 11.52
C VAL A 139 2.50 -1.00 10.22
N VAL A 140 1.74 -1.57 9.28
CA VAL A 140 1.32 -0.88 8.07
C VAL A 140 -0.20 -0.80 8.06
N VAL A 141 -0.72 0.39 7.81
CA VAL A 141 -2.16 0.62 7.74
C VAL A 141 -2.50 1.32 6.44
N ASP A 142 -3.51 0.83 5.74
CA ASP A 142 -4.07 1.59 4.63
C ASP A 142 -5.20 2.52 5.11
N ALA A 143 -5.36 3.64 4.43
CA ALA A 143 -6.35 4.66 4.80
C ALA A 143 -7.79 4.30 4.38
N ASP A 144 -8.08 3.07 3.93
CA ASP A 144 -9.46 2.62 3.69
C ASP A 144 -10.19 2.26 4.99
N ILE A 145 -9.45 1.89 6.04
CA ILE A 145 -10.06 1.56 7.32
C ILE A 145 -10.79 2.78 7.92
N PRO A 146 -11.83 2.57 8.75
CA PRO A 146 -12.54 3.66 9.42
C PRO A 146 -11.62 4.53 10.27
N THR A 147 -11.85 5.86 10.29
CA THR A 147 -11.07 6.79 11.11
C THR A 147 -10.97 6.38 12.58
N PRO A 148 -12.03 5.90 13.26
CA PRO A 148 -11.90 5.43 14.65
C PRO A 148 -10.91 4.26 14.80
N THR A 149 -10.86 3.38 13.81
CA THR A 149 -9.94 2.24 13.79
C THR A 149 -8.51 2.70 13.54
N LEU A 150 -8.32 3.68 12.65
CA LEU A 150 -7.02 4.31 12.41
C LEU A 150 -6.48 4.97 13.69
N VAL A 151 -7.32 5.71 14.42
CA VAL A 151 -6.96 6.30 15.72
C VAL A 151 -6.55 5.23 16.73
N TYR A 152 -7.31 4.13 16.79
CA TYR A 152 -6.95 2.99 17.64
C TYR A 152 -5.56 2.43 17.29
N CYS A 153 -5.25 2.27 15.98
CA CYS A 153 -3.92 1.82 15.55
C CYS A 153 -2.81 2.76 16.03
N PHE A 154 -3.00 4.08 15.90
CA PHE A 154 -2.03 5.07 16.39
C PHE A 154 -1.81 4.95 17.91
N GLU A 155 -2.87 4.79 18.68
CA GLU A 155 -2.76 4.60 20.13
C GLU A 155 -1.98 3.32 20.49
N GLN A 156 -2.28 2.20 19.82
CA GLN A 156 -1.59 0.93 20.05
C GLN A 156 -0.11 1.02 19.69
N CYS A 157 0.22 1.63 18.56
CA CYS A 157 1.60 1.82 18.13
C CYS A 157 2.36 2.75 19.09
N ARG A 158 1.76 3.86 19.49
CA ARG A 158 2.38 4.80 20.44
C ARG A 158 2.67 4.14 21.80
N ARG A 159 1.73 3.35 22.37
CA ARG A 159 1.89 2.65 23.65
C ARG A 159 3.07 1.65 23.64
N ARG A 160 3.40 1.09 22.47
CA ARG A 160 4.41 0.05 22.27
C ARG A 160 5.69 0.54 21.59
N ASN A 161 5.75 1.83 21.27
CA ASN A 161 6.83 2.41 20.46
C ASN A 161 7.03 1.69 19.11
N LEU A 162 5.94 1.25 18.49
CA LEU A 162 5.96 0.60 17.19
C LEU A 162 5.99 1.64 16.08
N PRO A 163 6.86 1.50 15.08
CA PRO A 163 6.76 2.29 13.87
C PRO A 163 5.49 1.95 13.11
N ILE A 164 4.80 2.98 12.60
CA ILE A 164 3.60 2.84 11.79
C ILE A 164 3.76 3.54 10.46
N CYS A 165 3.51 2.81 9.36
CA CYS A 165 3.35 3.35 8.02
C CYS A 165 1.86 3.53 7.73
N VAL A 166 1.51 4.64 7.09
CA VAL A 166 0.15 4.86 6.57
C VAL A 166 0.23 5.07 5.07
N GLU A 167 -0.48 4.21 4.33
CA GLU A 167 -0.69 4.34 2.89
C GLU A 167 -1.97 5.16 2.64
N PRO A 168 -1.86 6.35 2.00
CA PRO A 168 -3.01 7.26 1.83
C PRO A 168 -4.08 6.79 0.85
N ILE A 169 -3.74 5.92 -0.12
CA ILE A 169 -4.60 5.27 -1.15
C ILE A 169 -5.18 6.23 -2.17
N SER A 170 -5.72 7.36 -1.75
CA SER A 170 -6.38 8.33 -2.64
C SER A 170 -6.48 9.72 -2.02
N VAL A 171 -6.69 10.72 -2.86
CA VAL A 171 -6.95 12.12 -2.45
C VAL A 171 -8.05 12.23 -1.39
N ALA A 172 -9.12 11.43 -1.53
CA ALA A 172 -10.24 11.45 -0.58
C ALA A 172 -9.84 10.87 0.78
N LYS A 173 -9.08 9.77 0.78
CA LYS A 173 -8.62 9.08 2.00
C LYS A 173 -7.44 9.80 2.68
N ALA A 174 -6.56 10.43 1.90
CA ALA A 174 -5.48 11.27 2.44
C ALA A 174 -5.99 12.36 3.40
N LYS A 175 -7.18 12.92 3.14
CA LYS A 175 -7.76 13.95 4.02
C LYS A 175 -7.97 13.47 5.46
N GLN A 176 -8.32 12.20 5.66
CA GLN A 176 -8.60 11.69 7.01
C GLN A 176 -7.36 11.53 7.87
N ILE A 177 -6.16 11.41 7.28
CA ILE A 177 -4.92 11.24 8.03
C ILE A 177 -4.23 12.57 8.38
N VAL A 178 -4.63 13.71 7.74
CA VAL A 178 -4.05 15.04 7.98
C VAL A 178 -4.01 15.42 9.48
N PRO A 179 -5.05 15.19 10.30
CA PRO A 179 -5.03 15.52 11.73
C PRO A 179 -4.05 14.67 12.56
N PHE A 180 -3.52 13.58 11.99
CA PHE A 180 -2.74 12.57 12.70
C PHE A 180 -1.31 12.44 12.22
N LEU A 181 -0.82 13.34 11.36
CA LEU A 181 0.52 13.28 10.76
C LEU A 181 1.63 13.13 11.81
N ASN A 182 1.49 13.78 12.95
CA ASN A 182 2.45 13.68 14.06
C ASN A 182 2.48 12.31 14.78
N GLN A 183 1.59 11.40 14.42
CA GLN A 183 1.53 10.03 14.94
C GLN A 183 2.03 9.00 13.92
N ILE A 184 2.33 9.44 12.70
CA ILE A 184 2.76 8.60 11.60
C ILE A 184 4.30 8.55 11.55
N THR A 185 4.86 7.34 11.51
CA THR A 185 6.30 7.16 11.34
C THR A 185 6.69 7.30 9.86
N MET A 186 5.96 6.66 8.97
CA MET A 186 6.20 6.67 7.53
C MET A 186 4.90 6.94 6.75
N VAL A 187 4.98 7.78 5.73
CA VAL A 187 3.87 8.02 4.79
C VAL A 187 4.38 7.94 3.35
N THR A 188 3.56 7.33 2.47
CA THR A 188 3.96 7.00 1.09
C THR A 188 2.98 7.57 0.03
N PRO A 189 2.66 8.90 0.06
CA PRO A 189 1.71 9.49 -0.86
C PRO A 189 2.26 9.57 -2.28
N ASN A 190 1.33 9.55 -3.26
CA ASN A 190 1.61 10.09 -4.58
C ASN A 190 1.57 11.64 -4.56
N ARG A 191 1.83 12.28 -5.73
CA ARG A 191 1.86 13.75 -5.85
C ARG A 191 0.55 14.39 -5.38
N GLU A 192 -0.59 13.89 -5.85
CA GLU A 192 -1.91 14.43 -5.57
C GLU A 192 -2.33 14.23 -4.10
N GLU A 193 -1.98 13.10 -3.54
CA GLU A 193 -2.19 12.81 -2.12
C GLU A 193 -1.31 13.70 -1.24
N ALA A 194 -0.04 13.90 -1.64
CA ALA A 194 0.87 14.80 -0.94
C ALA A 194 0.35 16.25 -0.93
N GLU A 195 -0.23 16.75 -2.05
CA GLU A 195 -0.88 18.05 -2.10
C GLU A 195 -1.96 18.20 -1.03
N VAL A 196 -2.76 17.16 -0.84
CA VAL A 196 -3.80 17.12 0.21
C VAL A 196 -3.18 17.14 1.60
N LEU A 197 -2.14 16.34 1.82
CA LEU A 197 -1.50 16.25 3.14
C LEU A 197 -0.85 17.57 3.56
N VAL A 198 -0.26 18.33 2.60
CA VAL A 198 0.42 19.60 2.92
C VAL A 198 -0.47 20.82 2.76
N GLY A 199 -1.52 20.74 1.93
CA GLY A 199 -2.50 21.81 1.71
C GLY A 199 -2.09 22.84 0.64
N PHE A 200 -1.10 22.52 -0.23
CA PHE A 200 -0.70 23.33 -1.36
C PHE A 200 -0.31 22.48 -2.58
N PRO A 201 -0.41 23.03 -3.82
CA PRO A 201 -0.12 22.29 -5.03
C PRO A 201 1.37 22.05 -5.22
N LEU A 202 1.72 20.88 -5.81
CA LEU A 202 3.10 20.44 -6.11
C LEU A 202 3.36 20.55 -7.63
N ARG A 203 3.63 21.77 -8.12
CA ARG A 203 3.81 22.05 -9.55
C ARG A 203 5.26 21.97 -10.03
N SER A 204 6.21 21.95 -9.11
CA SER A 204 7.64 21.96 -9.41
C SER A 204 8.41 21.06 -8.46
N ALA A 205 9.65 20.70 -8.81
CA ALA A 205 10.56 19.98 -7.93
C ALA A 205 10.80 20.73 -6.59
N ALA A 206 10.76 22.06 -6.62
CA ALA A 206 10.88 22.88 -5.41
C ALA A 206 9.65 22.71 -4.49
N ASP A 207 8.43 22.65 -5.06
CA ASP A 207 7.22 22.40 -4.28
C ASP A 207 7.24 21.00 -3.65
N VAL A 208 7.70 19.99 -4.39
CA VAL A 208 7.82 18.61 -3.88
C VAL A 208 8.82 18.56 -2.72
N LYS A 209 9.98 19.23 -2.82
CA LYS A 209 10.92 19.34 -1.70
C LYS A 209 10.32 20.04 -0.50
N ARG A 210 9.58 21.14 -0.74
CA ARG A 210 8.86 21.87 0.30
C ARG A 210 7.82 20.98 0.98
N ALA A 211 7.10 20.13 0.22
CA ALA A 211 6.13 19.19 0.79
C ALA A 211 6.80 18.14 1.69
N GLY A 212 7.95 17.61 1.28
CA GLY A 212 8.75 16.72 2.14
C GLY A 212 9.14 17.38 3.46
N ALA A 213 9.67 18.63 3.40
CA ALA A 213 10.00 19.41 4.59
C ALA A 213 8.78 19.67 5.49
N GLU A 214 7.65 20.09 4.92
CA GLU A 214 6.41 20.35 5.64
C GLU A 214 5.90 19.11 6.38
N LEU A 215 5.96 17.92 5.76
CA LEU A 215 5.55 16.66 6.39
C LEU A 215 6.47 16.29 7.56
N LEU A 216 7.79 16.54 7.45
CA LEU A 216 8.71 16.38 8.57
C LEU A 216 8.41 17.35 9.72
N GLU A 217 8.12 18.62 9.43
CA GLU A 217 7.72 19.63 10.42
C GLU A 217 6.40 19.26 11.12
N ARG A 218 5.47 18.60 10.42
CA ARG A 218 4.24 18.06 11.01
C ARG A 218 4.42 16.78 11.81
N GLY A 219 5.66 16.28 11.93
CA GLY A 219 6.04 15.18 12.82
C GLY A 219 6.16 13.82 12.16
N VAL A 220 5.96 13.68 10.85
CA VAL A 220 6.26 12.45 10.12
C VAL A 220 7.77 12.24 10.12
N LYS A 221 8.26 11.02 10.39
CA LYS A 221 9.70 10.75 10.45
C LYS A 221 10.30 10.37 9.09
N TRP A 222 9.56 9.63 8.29
CA TRP A 222 9.95 9.13 6.96
C TRP A 222 8.87 9.44 5.93
N VAL A 223 9.24 10.16 4.91
CA VAL A 223 8.34 10.57 3.83
C VAL A 223 8.86 10.03 2.52
N ILE A 224 7.98 9.42 1.74
CA ILE A 224 8.27 8.97 0.37
C ILE A 224 7.14 9.52 -0.51
N ILE A 225 7.43 10.53 -1.33
CA ILE A 225 6.45 11.06 -2.31
C ILE A 225 6.74 10.43 -3.65
N THR A 226 5.79 9.64 -4.16
CA THR A 226 5.94 8.99 -5.47
C THR A 226 5.61 9.95 -6.60
N LEU A 227 6.44 9.95 -7.65
CA LEU A 227 6.37 10.88 -8.78
C LEU A 227 6.27 10.16 -10.13
N GLY A 228 5.82 8.90 -10.10
CA GLY A 228 5.71 8.06 -11.30
C GLY A 228 7.07 7.84 -11.98
N PRO A 229 7.18 8.11 -13.30
CA PRO A 229 8.45 7.89 -14.03
C PRO A 229 9.62 8.74 -13.51
N GLU A 230 9.35 9.86 -12.83
CA GLU A 230 10.38 10.72 -12.24
C GLU A 230 11.05 10.08 -11.00
N GLY A 231 10.52 8.99 -10.48
CA GLY A 231 11.02 8.32 -9.28
C GLY A 231 10.30 8.75 -8.01
N VAL A 232 11.05 9.04 -6.95
CA VAL A 232 10.48 9.41 -5.64
C VAL A 232 11.27 10.56 -5.02
N LEU A 233 10.59 11.39 -4.22
CA LEU A 233 11.25 12.22 -3.23
C LEU A 233 11.25 11.46 -1.91
N ILE A 234 12.39 11.38 -1.25
CA ILE A 234 12.48 10.93 0.13
C ILE A 234 12.83 12.09 1.05
N ALA A 235 12.25 12.08 2.25
CA ALA A 235 12.60 13.01 3.30
C ALA A 235 12.63 12.31 4.67
N ASN A 236 13.69 12.53 5.43
CA ASN A 236 13.83 12.05 6.80
C ASN A 236 14.68 13.01 7.63
N ARG A 237 14.55 12.90 8.95
CA ARG A 237 15.38 13.69 9.88
C ARG A 237 16.46 12.81 10.48
N GLU A 238 17.71 13.22 10.33
CA GLU A 238 18.88 12.61 10.95
C GLU A 238 19.52 13.58 11.94
N GLY A 239 19.36 13.30 13.23
CA GLY A 239 19.71 14.25 14.27
C GLY A 239 18.87 15.54 14.12
N ASP A 240 19.56 16.69 14.00
CA ASP A 240 18.93 18.00 13.81
C ASP A 240 18.83 18.45 12.34
N GLN A 241 19.18 17.57 11.39
CA GLN A 241 19.20 17.91 9.97
C GLN A 241 18.16 17.11 9.18
N ASP A 242 17.42 17.82 8.35
CA ASP A 242 16.51 17.20 7.38
C ASP A 242 17.30 16.80 6.12
N ARG A 243 17.18 15.55 5.73
CA ARG A 243 17.64 15.03 4.44
C ARG A 243 16.46 14.95 3.50
N ILE A 244 16.53 15.67 2.38
CA ILE A 244 15.48 15.71 1.36
C ILE A 244 16.14 15.56 -0.01
N GLU A 245 15.92 14.43 -0.64
CA GLU A 245 16.55 14.11 -1.92
C GLU A 245 15.58 13.39 -2.87
N PHE A 246 15.86 13.52 -4.17
CA PHE A 246 15.19 12.73 -5.19
C PHE A 246 15.98 11.44 -5.46
N MET A 247 15.24 10.35 -5.65
CA MET A 247 15.77 9.08 -6.12
C MET A 247 15.09 8.71 -7.43
N SER A 248 15.87 8.39 -8.44
CA SER A 248 15.36 8.04 -9.77
C SER A 248 14.65 6.68 -9.77
N SER A 249 13.64 6.54 -10.61
CA SER A 249 13.08 5.24 -10.95
C SER A 249 14.09 4.39 -11.73
N ILE A 250 13.90 3.06 -11.70
CA ILE A 250 14.64 2.15 -12.57
C ILE A 250 13.87 2.01 -13.88
N SER A 251 14.55 2.22 -15.01
CA SER A 251 13.92 2.07 -16.33
C SER A 251 13.49 0.63 -16.57
N THR A 252 12.23 0.44 -16.93
CA THR A 252 11.66 -0.89 -17.20
C THR A 252 10.53 -0.82 -18.24
N VAL A 253 10.14 -1.97 -18.77
CA VAL A 253 8.94 -2.08 -19.60
C VAL A 253 7.73 -2.12 -18.67
N VAL A 254 6.83 -1.16 -18.82
CA VAL A 254 5.63 -1.06 -17.98
C VAL A 254 4.49 -1.83 -18.65
N THR A 255 3.96 -2.83 -17.95
CA THR A 255 2.77 -3.60 -18.33
C THR A 255 1.51 -3.03 -17.67
N ASP A 256 1.57 -2.74 -16.36
CA ASP A 256 0.50 -2.12 -15.56
C ASP A 256 1.16 -1.32 -14.43
N THR A 257 0.49 -0.29 -13.92
CA THR A 257 0.98 0.55 -12.82
C THR A 257 0.34 0.21 -11.47
N VAL A 258 -0.69 -0.65 -11.47
CA VAL A 258 -1.41 -1.06 -10.26
C VAL A 258 -0.49 -1.84 -9.32
N GLY A 259 -0.52 -1.49 -8.03
CA GLY A 259 0.28 -2.14 -6.99
C GLY A 259 1.73 -1.67 -6.89
N ALA A 260 2.22 -0.79 -7.79
CA ALA A 260 3.60 -0.29 -7.72
C ALA A 260 3.87 0.51 -6.43
N GLY A 261 2.90 1.31 -5.95
CA GLY A 261 2.97 2.01 -4.67
C GLY A 261 3.03 1.03 -3.49
N ASP A 262 2.15 0.02 -3.50
CA ASP A 262 2.12 -1.03 -2.48
C ASP A 262 3.45 -1.80 -2.43
N ALA A 263 4.01 -2.10 -3.59
CA ALA A 263 5.31 -2.76 -3.73
C ALA A 263 6.46 -1.88 -3.21
N LEU A 264 6.47 -0.57 -3.52
CA LEU A 264 7.43 0.40 -2.98
C LEU A 264 7.39 0.42 -1.45
N THR A 265 6.19 0.56 -0.88
CA THR A 265 5.97 0.56 0.56
C THR A 265 6.45 -0.75 1.19
N SER A 266 6.08 -1.90 0.59
CA SER A 266 6.48 -3.22 1.08
C SER A 266 7.98 -3.44 1.05
N GLY A 267 8.64 -3.11 -0.06
CA GLY A 267 10.09 -3.24 -0.19
C GLY A 267 10.83 -2.35 0.80
N THR A 268 10.33 -1.13 1.03
CA THR A 268 10.89 -0.23 2.04
C THR A 268 10.75 -0.79 3.45
N VAL A 269 9.55 -1.29 3.83
CA VAL A 269 9.33 -1.91 5.14
C VAL A 269 10.19 -3.16 5.31
N CYS A 270 10.31 -3.99 4.27
CA CYS A 270 11.20 -5.17 4.28
C CYS A 270 12.67 -4.76 4.53
N GLY A 271 13.16 -3.72 3.85
CA GLY A 271 14.51 -3.18 4.04
C GLY A 271 14.74 -2.69 5.47
N LEU A 272 13.80 -1.94 6.03
CA LEU A 272 13.86 -1.44 7.41
C LEU A 272 13.87 -2.59 8.43
N LEU A 273 13.04 -3.61 8.25
CA LEU A 273 13.05 -4.82 9.07
C LEU A 273 14.36 -5.63 8.89
N GLY A 274 15.01 -5.50 7.75
CA GLY A 274 16.33 -6.06 7.46
C GLY A 274 17.50 -5.25 8.04
N GLY A 275 17.22 -4.11 8.70
CA GLY A 275 18.21 -3.23 9.32
C GLY A 275 18.92 -2.29 8.34
N LEU A 276 18.36 -2.07 7.15
CA LEU A 276 18.87 -1.06 6.22
C LEU A 276 18.55 0.35 6.72
N GLU A 277 19.44 1.29 6.43
CA GLU A 277 19.15 2.72 6.55
C GLU A 277 18.00 3.13 5.63
N PHE A 278 17.25 4.19 5.98
CA PHE A 278 16.02 4.56 5.29
C PHE A 278 16.21 4.71 3.78
N ARG A 279 17.24 5.41 3.32
CA ARG A 279 17.55 5.57 1.90
C ARG A 279 17.74 4.22 1.20
N GLN A 280 18.50 3.32 1.80
CA GLN A 280 18.76 1.98 1.26
C GLN A 280 17.50 1.11 1.25
N ALA A 281 16.63 1.28 2.24
CA ALA A 281 15.35 0.60 2.29
C ALA A 281 14.42 1.08 1.16
N VAL A 282 14.41 2.38 0.85
CA VAL A 282 13.66 2.93 -0.29
C VAL A 282 14.22 2.43 -1.61
N GLU A 283 15.55 2.28 -1.77
CA GLU A 283 16.13 1.64 -2.96
C GLU A 283 15.56 0.23 -3.19
N LEU A 284 15.45 -0.57 -2.13
CA LEU A 284 14.80 -1.89 -2.21
C LEU A 284 13.32 -1.77 -2.60
N GLY A 285 12.63 -0.76 -2.08
CA GLY A 285 11.25 -0.43 -2.44
C GLY A 285 11.11 -0.08 -3.93
N ILE A 286 12.01 0.72 -4.48
CA ILE A 286 12.03 1.06 -5.91
C ILE A 286 12.26 -0.20 -6.76
N CYS A 287 13.14 -1.12 -6.36
CA CYS A 287 13.33 -2.40 -7.05
C CYS A 287 12.04 -3.23 -7.03
N CYS A 288 11.34 -3.30 -5.89
CA CYS A 288 10.09 -4.02 -5.74
C CYS A 288 8.99 -3.42 -6.66
N ALA A 289 8.83 -2.11 -6.66
CA ALA A 289 7.91 -1.40 -7.57
C ALA A 289 8.26 -1.67 -9.05
N THR A 290 9.55 -1.65 -9.40
CA THR A 290 10.02 -1.92 -10.76
C THR A 290 9.63 -3.32 -11.25
N LEU A 291 9.74 -4.35 -10.41
CA LEU A 291 9.27 -5.70 -10.76
C LEU A 291 7.76 -5.73 -10.93
N THR A 292 7.00 -5.06 -10.04
CA THR A 292 5.53 -5.02 -10.12
C THR A 292 5.05 -4.35 -11.41
N LEU A 293 5.73 -3.32 -11.91
CA LEU A 293 5.41 -2.68 -13.19
C LEU A 293 5.51 -3.62 -14.40
N GLN A 294 6.22 -4.76 -14.31
CA GLN A 294 6.40 -5.72 -15.40
C GLN A 294 5.26 -6.74 -15.53
N THR A 295 4.30 -6.74 -14.60
CA THR A 295 3.16 -7.67 -14.61
C THR A 295 1.82 -6.92 -14.67
N SER A 296 0.77 -7.60 -15.06
CA SER A 296 -0.61 -7.10 -14.98
C SER A 296 -1.30 -7.39 -13.63
N LEU A 297 -0.55 -7.95 -12.67
CA LEU A 297 -1.02 -8.24 -11.31
C LEU A 297 -0.53 -7.16 -10.35
N ALA A 298 -1.29 -6.88 -9.30
CA ALA A 298 -0.91 -5.92 -8.26
C ALA A 298 0.32 -6.35 -7.44
N VAL A 299 0.64 -7.65 -7.43
CA VAL A 299 1.84 -8.24 -6.83
C VAL A 299 2.54 -9.11 -7.86
N HIS A 300 3.85 -8.93 -8.02
CA HIS A 300 4.62 -9.75 -8.96
C HIS A 300 4.72 -11.19 -8.44
N PRO A 301 4.28 -12.21 -9.21
CA PRO A 301 4.15 -13.58 -8.71
C PRO A 301 5.48 -14.24 -8.33
N GLU A 302 6.57 -13.79 -8.93
CA GLU A 302 7.93 -14.29 -8.66
C GLU A 302 8.77 -13.30 -7.83
N LEU A 303 8.13 -12.40 -7.08
CA LEU A 303 8.83 -11.49 -6.20
C LEU A 303 9.60 -12.29 -5.14
N SER A 304 10.87 -11.98 -4.97
CA SER A 304 11.73 -12.52 -3.91
C SER A 304 12.86 -11.55 -3.58
N LEU A 305 13.43 -11.65 -2.38
CA LEU A 305 14.59 -10.85 -2.00
C LEU A 305 15.78 -11.06 -2.92
N GLU A 306 16.03 -12.28 -3.38
CA GLU A 306 17.10 -12.59 -4.32
C GLU A 306 16.98 -11.78 -5.62
N ARG A 307 15.78 -11.73 -6.22
CA ARG A 307 15.53 -10.91 -7.41
C ARG A 307 15.74 -9.43 -7.17
N LEU A 308 15.30 -8.94 -6.01
CA LEU A 308 15.49 -7.53 -5.65
C LEU A 308 16.96 -7.16 -5.45
N GLU A 309 17.74 -8.03 -4.81
CA GLU A 309 19.19 -7.82 -4.63
C GLU A 309 19.93 -7.82 -5.98
N HIS A 310 19.51 -8.65 -6.93
CA HIS A 310 20.05 -8.62 -8.30
C HIS A 310 19.71 -7.33 -9.06
N LEU A 311 18.52 -6.80 -8.87
CA LEU A 311 18.10 -5.56 -9.53
C LEU A 311 18.74 -4.31 -8.92
N ARG A 312 19.11 -4.39 -7.64
CA ARG A 312 19.75 -3.30 -6.88
C ARG A 312 21.23 -3.13 -7.19
N ASN A 313 21.93 -4.20 -7.60
CA ASN A 313 23.37 -4.23 -7.92
C ASN A 313 23.66 -3.91 -9.38
#